data_62084bcb77b2e413d299446754833a0c
#
_entry.id   62084bcb77b2e413d299446754833a0c
#
_cell.length_a   1.000
_cell.length_b   1.000
_cell.length_c   1.000
_cell.angle_alpha   90.00
_cell.angle_beta   90.00
_cell.angle_gamma   90.00
#
_symmetry.space_group_name_H-M   'P 1'
#
loop_
_entity.id
_entity.type
_entity.pdbx_description
1 polymer ?
#
loop_
_entity_poly.entity_id
_entity_poly.type
_entity_poly.pdbx_seq_one_letter_code
_entity_poly.pdbx_strand_id
1 'polypeptide(L)'
;MILTSTGANAQRDSISLSLLTCEPGRQIYELFGHTALRYQDYDTGTDIVFNYGLFDFNTPHFIWRFTLGQTDYILGGSRYDFFIEEYMSRGSKIYSQELNLTLQEKLRLRDLLFENMKPENRVYRYNVLFNNCSTMALDKIEECVDGTVGYISPLPGLTFRKLLIEKTDVRPWSRFAVNMAMGALTDLPLKYREEAFSPTRLMELTANAFITDTAGTIRQLAMPAQIVVEPEHQVDFGDPLLTPEQAMWILLVITIMISLIGWYLKRQILFYDIILLSAQGVTGLVIATFYFFSEHASVNTNWLVICFNPLPLIFMPFTIRNLRRGRPDLFLIANFIICTAFLLFARIIPQY
;
A
#
# COMPACT_ATOMS: atom_id res chain seq x y z
N MET A 1 43.82 -40.10 36.95
CA MET A 1 43.40 -38.76 36.50
C MET A 1 42.33 -38.98 35.43
N ILE A 2 41.06 -38.98 35.83
CA ILE A 2 39.94 -39.27 34.92
C ILE A 2 39.47 -37.91 34.39
N LEU A 3 39.70 -37.67 33.10
CA LEU A 3 39.16 -36.52 32.40
C LEU A 3 37.67 -36.80 32.11
N THR A 4 36.80 -36.23 32.92
CA THR A 4 35.36 -36.13 32.60
C THR A 4 35.18 -35.08 31.53
N SER A 5 34.97 -35.48 30.29
CA SER A 5 34.48 -34.60 29.23
C SER A 5 33.03 -34.30 29.55
N THR A 6 32.77 -33.10 30.06
CA THR A 6 31.43 -32.55 30.05
C THR A 6 31.05 -32.22 28.60
N GLY A 7 30.42 -33.19 27.95
CA GLY A 7 29.75 -32.93 26.68
C GLY A 7 28.63 -31.89 26.91
N ALA A 8 28.90 -30.64 26.54
CA ALA A 8 27.83 -29.71 26.33
C ALA A 8 26.94 -30.32 25.25
N ASN A 9 25.74 -30.80 25.62
CA ASN A 9 24.67 -31.09 24.66
C ASN A 9 24.39 -29.80 23.93
N ALA A 10 24.99 -29.63 22.74
CA ALA A 10 24.55 -28.59 21.82
C ALA A 10 23.08 -28.89 21.55
N GLN A 11 22.19 -28.10 22.13
CA GLN A 11 20.76 -28.18 21.88
C GLN A 11 20.60 -28.07 20.35
N ARG A 12 20.07 -29.13 19.73
CA ARG A 12 19.89 -29.21 18.29
C ARG A 12 18.94 -28.11 17.90
N ASP A 13 19.36 -27.22 16.97
CA ASP A 13 18.48 -26.18 16.43
C ASP A 13 17.44 -26.84 15.51
N SER A 14 16.29 -27.15 16.08
CA SER A 14 15.16 -27.76 15.38
C SER A 14 14.13 -26.74 14.88
N ILE A 15 14.43 -25.43 15.06
CA ILE A 15 13.51 -24.35 14.72
C ILE A 15 14.00 -23.62 13.49
N SER A 16 13.10 -23.43 12.51
CA SER A 16 13.29 -22.51 11.37
C SER A 16 12.23 -21.41 11.42
N LEU A 17 12.66 -20.20 11.12
CA LEU A 17 11.80 -19.02 10.95
C LEU A 17 12.08 -18.40 9.59
N SER A 18 11.05 -18.16 8.81
CA SER A 18 11.17 -17.63 7.46
C SER A 18 10.23 -16.48 7.22
N LEU A 19 10.72 -15.48 6.48
CA LEU A 19 9.91 -14.44 5.87
C LEU A 19 9.32 -15.00 4.58
N LEU A 20 7.99 -15.04 4.48
CA LEU A 20 7.27 -15.40 3.27
C LEU A 20 6.84 -14.14 2.55
N THR A 21 7.12 -14.08 1.24
CA THR A 21 6.69 -12.97 0.37
C THR A 21 5.86 -13.54 -0.76
N CYS A 22 4.60 -13.08 -0.86
CA CYS A 22 3.67 -13.48 -1.89
C CYS A 22 3.53 -12.38 -2.94
N GLU A 23 3.59 -12.76 -4.22
CA GLU A 23 3.35 -11.83 -5.33
C GLU A 23 1.90 -11.33 -5.36
N PRO A 24 1.63 -10.21 -6.07
CA PRO A 24 0.29 -9.67 -6.23
C PRO A 24 -0.73 -10.69 -6.70
N GLY A 25 -1.94 -10.61 -6.14
CA GLY A 25 -3.10 -11.39 -6.57
C GLY A 25 -4.06 -10.57 -7.43
N ARG A 26 -5.22 -11.18 -7.76
CA ARG A 26 -6.19 -10.59 -8.68
C ARG A 26 -7.08 -9.51 -8.05
N GLN A 27 -7.28 -9.55 -6.75
CA GLN A 27 -8.15 -8.60 -6.06
C GLN A 27 -7.43 -7.26 -5.81
N ILE A 28 -8.19 -6.17 -5.66
CA ILE A 28 -7.60 -4.82 -5.48
C ILE A 28 -6.72 -4.76 -4.21
N TYR A 29 -7.12 -5.42 -3.14
CA TYR A 29 -6.37 -5.48 -1.89
C TYR A 29 -5.16 -6.42 -1.93
N GLU A 30 -5.04 -7.24 -2.97
CA GLU A 30 -3.91 -8.16 -3.22
C GLU A 30 -2.85 -7.54 -4.14
N LEU A 31 -3.10 -6.35 -4.74
CA LEU A 31 -2.22 -5.74 -5.74
C LEU A 31 -0.80 -5.44 -5.24
N PHE A 32 -0.65 -5.29 -3.94
CA PHE A 32 0.66 -4.98 -3.35
C PHE A 32 1.43 -6.23 -2.92
N GLY A 33 0.86 -7.43 -3.11
CA GLY A 33 1.39 -8.66 -2.58
C GLY A 33 1.14 -8.80 -1.08
N HIS A 34 1.83 -9.76 -0.45
CA HIS A 34 1.66 -10.01 0.98
C HIS A 34 2.97 -10.48 1.63
N THR A 35 3.08 -10.21 2.93
CA THR A 35 4.16 -10.71 3.78
C THR A 35 3.59 -11.49 4.95
N ALA A 36 4.22 -12.64 5.26
CA ALA A 36 3.90 -13.45 6.43
C ALA A 36 5.17 -13.99 7.08
N LEU A 37 5.07 -14.45 8.32
CA LEU A 37 6.16 -15.11 9.03
C LEU A 37 5.81 -16.58 9.25
N ARG A 38 6.68 -17.51 8.81
CA ARG A 38 6.53 -18.94 9.05
C ARG A 38 7.41 -19.35 10.21
N TYR A 39 6.83 -20.05 11.17
CA TYR A 39 7.51 -20.77 12.23
C TYR A 39 7.37 -22.27 12.00
N GLN A 40 8.51 -22.96 11.98
CA GLN A 40 8.56 -24.42 11.84
C GLN A 40 9.43 -25.01 12.94
N ASP A 41 8.87 -25.99 13.65
CA ASP A 41 9.57 -26.77 14.67
C ASP A 41 9.55 -28.26 14.28
N TYR A 42 10.72 -28.77 13.93
CA TYR A 42 10.88 -30.14 13.44
C TYR A 42 10.73 -31.19 14.54
N ASP A 43 10.91 -30.82 15.82
CA ASP A 43 10.79 -31.76 16.94
C ASP A 43 9.32 -31.98 17.31
N THR A 44 8.49 -30.94 17.24
CA THR A 44 7.07 -31.01 17.54
C THR A 44 6.19 -31.22 16.31
N GLY A 45 6.72 -31.06 15.11
CA GLY A 45 5.97 -31.07 13.86
C GLY A 45 5.07 -29.84 13.67
N THR A 46 5.29 -28.78 14.45
CA THR A 46 4.54 -27.52 14.33
C THR A 46 5.01 -26.75 13.10
N ASP A 47 4.06 -26.33 12.24
CA ASP A 47 4.33 -25.54 11.04
C ASP A 47 3.21 -24.52 10.83
N ILE A 48 3.44 -23.30 11.28
CA ILE A 48 2.44 -22.23 11.36
C ILE A 48 2.93 -20.99 10.62
N VAL A 49 2.02 -20.38 9.86
CA VAL A 49 2.21 -19.08 9.22
C VAL A 49 1.43 -18.02 9.98
N PHE A 50 2.13 -17.00 10.44
CA PHE A 50 1.58 -15.83 11.09
C PHE A 50 1.29 -14.76 10.05
N ASN A 51 0.01 -14.42 9.90
CA ASN A 51 -0.51 -13.48 8.92
C ASN A 51 -0.97 -12.19 9.58
N TYR A 52 -0.25 -11.10 9.40
CA TYR A 52 -0.76 -9.75 9.64
C TYR A 52 -1.64 -9.32 8.47
N GLY A 53 -2.67 -8.52 8.75
CA GLY A 53 -3.50 -7.96 7.67
C GLY A 53 -4.80 -8.73 7.42
N LEU A 54 -5.19 -9.64 8.31
CA LEU A 54 -6.52 -10.26 8.24
C LEU A 54 -7.58 -9.24 8.63
N PHE A 55 -8.66 -9.17 7.86
CA PHE A 55 -9.78 -8.27 8.09
C PHE A 55 -11.10 -8.93 7.66
N ASP A 56 -12.23 -8.38 8.14
CA ASP A 56 -13.56 -8.86 7.79
C ASP A 56 -14.36 -7.77 7.08
N PHE A 57 -14.70 -8.01 5.81
CA PHE A 57 -15.56 -7.14 5.01
C PHE A 57 -16.98 -6.99 5.58
N ASN A 58 -17.44 -7.93 6.41
CA ASN A 58 -18.76 -7.87 7.07
C ASN A 58 -18.78 -6.89 8.25
N THR A 59 -17.63 -6.34 8.64
CA THR A 59 -17.56 -5.28 9.64
C THR A 59 -18.46 -4.11 9.21
N PRO A 60 -19.38 -3.62 10.06
CA PRO A 60 -20.27 -2.52 9.69
C PRO A 60 -19.52 -1.30 9.17
N HIS A 61 -19.96 -0.80 8.01
CA HIS A 61 -19.37 0.36 7.34
C HIS A 61 -17.88 0.20 7.00
N PHE A 62 -17.41 -1.03 6.69
CA PHE A 62 -15.99 -1.33 6.45
C PHE A 62 -15.34 -0.36 5.46
N ILE A 63 -15.94 -0.15 4.27
CA ILE A 63 -15.39 0.76 3.24
C ILE A 63 -15.25 2.18 3.77
N TRP A 64 -16.25 2.67 4.50
CA TRP A 64 -16.22 4.02 5.08
C TRP A 64 -15.14 4.14 6.16
N ARG A 65 -15.07 3.17 7.05
CA ARG A 65 -14.01 3.10 8.08
C ARG A 65 -12.62 3.00 7.47
N PHE A 66 -12.47 2.19 6.40
CA PHE A 66 -11.21 2.09 5.66
C PHE A 66 -10.83 3.45 5.04
N THR A 67 -11.78 4.13 4.38
CA THR A 67 -11.57 5.47 3.82
C THR A 67 -11.08 6.48 4.85
N LEU A 68 -11.60 6.39 6.06
CA LEU A 68 -11.21 7.25 7.18
C LEU A 68 -9.94 6.80 7.91
N GLY A 69 -9.34 5.66 7.58
CA GLY A 69 -8.19 5.11 8.30
C GLY A 69 -8.55 4.50 9.66
N GLN A 70 -9.81 4.11 9.85
CA GLN A 70 -10.36 3.62 11.11
C GLN A 70 -10.65 2.12 11.09
N THR A 71 -10.00 1.37 10.22
CA THR A 71 -10.11 -0.08 10.18
C THR A 71 -9.08 -0.74 11.08
N ASP A 72 -9.55 -1.68 11.87
CA ASP A 72 -8.71 -2.55 12.68
C ASP A 72 -8.55 -3.88 11.94
N TYR A 73 -7.30 -4.33 11.85
CA TYR A 73 -6.91 -5.61 11.28
C TYR A 73 -6.39 -6.51 12.40
N ILE A 74 -6.26 -7.80 12.12
CA ILE A 74 -5.79 -8.75 13.12
C ILE A 74 -4.62 -9.58 12.62
N LEU A 75 -3.77 -9.99 13.55
CA LEU A 75 -2.84 -11.09 13.36
C LEU A 75 -3.61 -12.43 13.51
N GLY A 76 -3.47 -13.30 12.53
CA GLY A 76 -3.97 -14.68 12.61
C GLY A 76 -2.89 -15.70 12.28
N GLY A 77 -3.13 -16.95 12.67
CA GLY A 77 -2.27 -18.08 12.36
C GLY A 77 -3.00 -19.10 11.48
N SER A 78 -2.29 -19.67 10.51
CA SER A 78 -2.78 -20.80 9.71
C SER A 78 -1.69 -21.85 9.58
N ARG A 79 -2.07 -23.08 9.28
CA ARG A 79 -1.09 -24.11 8.91
C ARG A 79 -0.45 -23.75 7.58
N TYR A 80 0.82 -24.10 7.42
CA TYR A 80 1.58 -23.78 6.21
C TYR A 80 0.99 -24.40 4.94
N ASP A 81 0.49 -25.63 5.00
CA ASP A 81 -0.15 -26.29 3.85
C ASP A 81 -1.39 -25.52 3.34
N PHE A 82 -2.26 -25.04 4.23
CA PHE A 82 -3.42 -24.21 3.85
C PHE A 82 -3.01 -22.87 3.28
N PHE A 83 -1.96 -22.25 3.84
CA PHE A 83 -1.40 -21.01 3.30
C PHE A 83 -0.90 -21.19 1.85
N ILE A 84 -0.16 -22.26 1.60
CA ILE A 84 0.34 -22.60 0.25
C ILE A 84 -0.83 -22.81 -0.72
N GLU A 85 -1.81 -23.62 -0.34
CA GLU A 85 -2.98 -23.92 -1.18
C GLU A 85 -3.78 -22.65 -1.53
N GLU A 86 -3.96 -21.75 -0.57
CA GLU A 86 -4.62 -20.48 -0.77
C GLU A 86 -3.93 -19.63 -1.85
N TYR A 87 -2.61 -19.44 -1.74
CA TYR A 87 -1.87 -18.61 -2.70
C TYR A 87 -1.67 -19.29 -4.06
N MET A 88 -1.56 -20.62 -4.11
CA MET A 88 -1.62 -21.38 -5.37
C MET A 88 -2.94 -21.14 -6.08
N SER A 89 -4.06 -21.20 -5.36
CA SER A 89 -5.39 -20.95 -5.96
C SER A 89 -5.57 -19.52 -6.45
N ARG A 90 -4.85 -18.56 -5.88
CA ARG A 90 -4.81 -17.16 -6.32
C ARG A 90 -3.90 -16.91 -7.53
N GLY A 91 -3.09 -17.90 -7.93
CA GLY A 91 -2.08 -17.75 -8.97
C GLY A 91 -0.89 -16.87 -8.53
N SER A 92 -0.65 -16.76 -7.23
CA SER A 92 0.43 -15.93 -6.66
C SER A 92 1.65 -16.78 -6.34
N LYS A 93 2.82 -16.34 -6.80
CA LYS A 93 4.11 -16.95 -6.44
C LYS A 93 4.46 -16.64 -4.99
N ILE A 94 5.08 -17.61 -4.31
CA ILE A 94 5.58 -17.43 -2.93
C ILE A 94 7.08 -17.61 -2.90
N TYR A 95 7.76 -16.65 -2.28
CA TYR A 95 9.16 -16.73 -1.91
C TYR A 95 9.29 -16.97 -0.41
N SER A 96 10.29 -17.74 -0.02
CA SER A 96 10.68 -17.97 1.37
C SER A 96 12.12 -17.54 1.58
N GLN A 97 12.37 -16.76 2.62
CA GLN A 97 13.70 -16.37 3.09
C GLN A 97 13.88 -16.85 4.52
N GLU A 98 14.77 -17.79 4.75
CA GLU A 98 15.13 -18.20 6.11
C GLU A 98 15.87 -17.07 6.83
N LEU A 99 15.42 -16.75 8.05
CA LEU A 99 16.04 -15.75 8.91
C LEU A 99 17.26 -16.34 9.61
N ASN A 100 18.39 -15.66 9.51
CA ASN A 100 19.66 -16.09 10.11
C ASN A 100 19.75 -15.64 11.58
N LEU A 101 18.85 -16.18 12.38
CA LEU A 101 18.71 -15.92 13.80
C LEU A 101 19.41 -16.99 14.64
N THR A 102 19.98 -16.61 15.78
CA THR A 102 20.42 -17.54 16.80
C THR A 102 19.24 -18.29 17.42
N LEU A 103 19.47 -19.43 18.04
CA LEU A 103 18.39 -20.18 18.71
C LEU A 103 17.63 -19.32 19.72
N GLN A 104 18.31 -18.46 20.48
CA GLN A 104 17.66 -17.57 21.45
C GLN A 104 16.76 -16.55 20.77
N GLU A 105 17.20 -15.96 19.66
CA GLU A 105 16.39 -15.03 18.87
C GLU A 105 15.20 -15.73 18.20
N LYS A 106 15.38 -16.97 17.71
CA LYS A 106 14.28 -17.80 17.17
C LYS A 106 13.21 -18.06 18.23
N LEU A 107 13.62 -18.44 19.44
CA LEU A 107 12.72 -18.65 20.58
C LEU A 107 12.00 -17.35 20.95
N ARG A 108 12.72 -16.21 20.99
CA ARG A 108 12.14 -14.88 21.27
C ARG A 108 11.11 -14.49 20.20
N LEU A 109 11.45 -14.66 18.91
CA LEU A 109 10.49 -14.33 17.82
C LEU A 109 9.24 -15.21 17.89
N ARG A 110 9.40 -16.50 18.13
CA ARG A 110 8.28 -17.42 18.38
C ARG A 110 7.38 -16.89 19.50
N ASP A 111 7.96 -16.57 20.64
CA ASP A 111 7.20 -16.14 21.83
C ASP A 111 6.49 -14.79 21.56
N LEU A 112 7.15 -13.84 20.87
CA LEU A 112 6.54 -12.59 20.45
C LEU A 112 5.34 -12.80 19.52
N LEU A 113 5.43 -13.72 18.56
CA LEU A 113 4.36 -14.00 17.61
C LEU A 113 3.17 -14.67 18.29
N PHE A 114 3.41 -15.68 19.14
CA PHE A 114 2.35 -16.36 19.90
C PHE A 114 1.68 -15.41 20.92
N GLU A 115 2.46 -14.55 21.58
CA GLU A 115 1.91 -13.53 22.49
C GLU A 115 1.05 -12.51 21.72
N ASN A 116 1.54 -12.05 20.58
CA ASN A 116 0.77 -11.11 19.75
C ASN A 116 -0.49 -11.73 19.12
N MET A 117 -0.53 -13.05 18.93
CA MET A 117 -1.71 -13.76 18.38
C MET A 117 -2.84 -13.93 19.41
N LYS A 118 -2.61 -13.69 20.69
CA LYS A 118 -3.66 -13.77 21.72
C LYS A 118 -4.78 -12.76 21.42
N PRO A 119 -6.05 -13.09 21.74
CA PRO A 119 -7.21 -12.23 21.44
C PRO A 119 -7.06 -10.78 21.88
N GLU A 120 -6.45 -10.56 23.04
CA GLU A 120 -6.20 -9.23 23.62
C GLU A 120 -5.12 -8.42 22.90
N ASN A 121 -4.20 -9.07 22.16
CA ASN A 121 -3.03 -8.43 21.58
C ASN A 121 -3.04 -8.40 20.04
N ARG A 122 -3.90 -9.21 19.38
CA ARG A 122 -3.83 -9.43 17.93
C ARG A 122 -4.41 -8.31 17.08
N VAL A 123 -5.19 -7.40 17.67
CA VAL A 123 -5.87 -6.32 16.95
C VAL A 123 -4.96 -5.12 16.83
N TYR A 124 -4.85 -4.56 15.63
CA TYR A 124 -4.06 -3.36 15.40
C TYR A 124 -4.72 -2.43 14.37
N ARG A 125 -4.47 -1.12 14.48
CA ARG A 125 -4.94 -0.11 13.53
C ARG A 125 -4.12 -0.23 12.24
N TYR A 126 -4.80 -0.57 11.14
CA TYR A 126 -4.14 -0.70 9.84
C TYR A 126 -3.75 0.66 9.25
N ASN A 127 -2.55 0.74 8.70
CA ASN A 127 -2.09 1.86 7.88
C ASN A 127 -1.26 1.32 6.72
N VAL A 128 -1.63 1.69 5.49
CA VAL A 128 -1.02 1.13 4.27
C VAL A 128 0.50 1.35 4.17
N LEU A 129 1.02 2.45 4.72
CA LEU A 129 2.45 2.77 4.66
C LEU A 129 3.23 2.37 5.92
N PHE A 130 2.61 2.50 7.10
CA PHE A 130 3.34 2.47 8.36
C PHE A 130 2.96 1.31 9.29
N ASN A 131 1.81 0.64 9.04
CA ASN A 131 1.32 -0.41 9.92
C ASN A 131 0.55 -1.48 9.12
N ASN A 132 1.27 -2.19 8.25
CA ASN A 132 0.74 -3.21 7.35
C ASN A 132 1.40 -4.58 7.59
N CYS A 133 1.09 -5.58 6.77
CA CYS A 133 1.63 -6.93 6.90
C CYS A 133 3.17 -6.99 6.89
N SER A 134 3.81 -6.14 6.10
CA SER A 134 5.27 -6.12 5.97
C SER A 134 5.95 -5.40 7.12
N THR A 135 5.45 -4.20 7.48
CA THR A 135 6.04 -3.40 8.57
C THR A 135 5.86 -4.07 9.92
N MET A 136 4.69 -4.69 10.18
CA MET A 136 4.42 -5.44 11.40
C MET A 136 5.31 -6.69 11.53
N ALA A 137 5.53 -7.41 10.43
CA ALA A 137 6.45 -8.54 10.41
C ALA A 137 7.89 -8.11 10.70
N LEU A 138 8.33 -7.01 10.08
CA LEU A 138 9.67 -6.46 10.30
C LEU A 138 9.87 -5.99 11.74
N ASP A 139 8.87 -5.34 12.34
CA ASP A 139 8.91 -4.93 13.75
C ASP A 139 9.21 -6.12 14.67
N LYS A 140 8.59 -7.28 14.43
CA LYS A 140 8.83 -8.49 15.23
C LYS A 140 10.21 -9.10 14.99
N ILE A 141 10.71 -9.04 13.76
CA ILE A 141 12.07 -9.46 13.45
C ILE A 141 13.08 -8.56 14.17
N GLU A 142 12.93 -7.24 14.10
CA GLU A 142 13.83 -6.30 14.79
C GLU A 142 13.77 -6.45 16.32
N GLU A 143 12.56 -6.67 16.88
CA GLU A 143 12.35 -6.85 18.32
C GLU A 143 13.02 -8.12 18.89
N CYS A 144 13.14 -9.17 18.07
CA CYS A 144 13.74 -10.43 18.54
C CYS A 144 15.27 -10.43 18.51
N VAL A 145 15.91 -9.58 17.72
CA VAL A 145 17.35 -9.56 17.51
C VAL A 145 18.10 -9.10 18.77
N ASP A 146 19.18 -9.80 19.11
CA ASP A 146 20.12 -9.37 20.15
C ASP A 146 21.19 -8.47 19.52
N GLY A 147 20.92 -7.18 19.49
CA GLY A 147 21.77 -6.18 18.84
C GLY A 147 20.98 -5.19 18.00
N THR A 148 21.52 -4.79 16.85
CA THR A 148 20.89 -3.83 15.94
C THR A 148 20.84 -4.37 14.51
N VAL A 149 19.74 -4.08 13.81
CA VAL A 149 19.59 -4.38 12.38
C VAL A 149 20.03 -3.17 11.56
N GLY A 150 21.01 -3.35 10.70
CA GLY A 150 21.50 -2.37 9.74
C GLY A 150 20.96 -2.67 8.35
N TYR A 151 20.52 -1.63 7.63
CA TYR A 151 19.99 -1.73 6.28
C TYR A 151 20.89 -1.03 5.29
N ILE A 152 21.06 -1.65 4.12
CA ILE A 152 21.75 -1.04 2.98
C ILE A 152 20.69 -0.75 1.94
N SER A 153 20.44 0.54 1.69
CA SER A 153 19.48 0.91 0.64
C SER A 153 20.14 0.81 -0.73
N PRO A 154 19.50 0.11 -1.64
CA PRO A 154 20.02 -0.04 -2.99
C PRO A 154 19.69 1.14 -3.90
N LEU A 155 18.63 1.93 -3.65
CA LEU A 155 18.10 2.86 -4.63
C LEU A 155 17.86 4.27 -4.05
N PRO A 156 18.76 5.24 -4.34
CA PRO A 156 18.53 6.63 -3.94
C PRO A 156 17.32 7.22 -4.67
N GLY A 157 16.53 8.02 -3.95
CA GLY A 157 15.39 8.75 -4.51
C GLY A 157 14.12 7.93 -4.75
N LEU A 158 13.97 6.78 -4.08
CA LEU A 158 12.69 6.10 -3.97
C LEU A 158 11.72 6.92 -3.12
N THR A 159 10.44 6.86 -3.50
CA THR A 159 9.33 7.44 -2.74
C THR A 159 8.23 6.40 -2.59
N PHE A 160 7.33 6.59 -1.60
CA PHE A 160 6.16 5.72 -1.47
C PHE A 160 5.34 5.69 -2.76
N ARG A 161 5.13 6.85 -3.41
CA ARG A 161 4.37 6.92 -4.67
C ARG A 161 5.00 6.06 -5.77
N LYS A 162 6.33 6.13 -5.96
CA LYS A 162 7.00 5.31 -6.98
C LYS A 162 6.76 3.82 -6.76
N LEU A 163 6.87 3.35 -5.52
CA LEU A 163 6.65 1.94 -5.18
C LEU A 163 5.18 1.53 -5.33
N LEU A 164 4.23 2.41 -4.94
CA LEU A 164 2.79 2.16 -5.13
C LEU A 164 2.42 2.08 -6.62
N ILE A 165 2.97 2.98 -7.45
CA ILE A 165 2.75 3.00 -8.89
C ILE A 165 3.31 1.74 -9.53
N GLU A 166 4.54 1.34 -9.21
CA GLU A 166 5.18 0.12 -9.72
C GLU A 166 4.28 -1.11 -9.54
N LYS A 167 3.66 -1.25 -8.36
CA LYS A 167 2.77 -2.39 -8.07
C LYS A 167 1.40 -2.29 -8.76
N THR A 168 1.01 -1.10 -9.19
CA THR A 168 -0.28 -0.86 -9.86
C THR A 168 -0.17 -0.71 -11.38
N ASP A 169 1.03 -0.78 -11.95
CA ASP A 169 1.27 -0.61 -13.41
C ASP A 169 0.47 -1.59 -14.26
N VAL A 170 0.30 -2.81 -13.80
CA VAL A 170 -0.50 -3.85 -14.47
C VAL A 170 -2.01 -3.53 -14.50
N ARG A 171 -2.46 -2.48 -13.80
CA ARG A 171 -3.87 -2.04 -13.74
C ARG A 171 -3.96 -0.52 -13.88
N PRO A 172 -4.02 0.02 -15.11
CA PRO A 172 -3.96 1.46 -15.35
C PRO A 172 -5.01 2.29 -14.59
N TRP A 173 -6.23 1.78 -14.44
CA TRP A 173 -7.27 2.46 -13.67
C TRP A 173 -7.02 2.45 -12.16
N SER A 174 -6.47 1.36 -11.62
CA SER A 174 -6.05 1.31 -10.21
C SER A 174 -4.88 2.25 -9.96
N ARG A 175 -3.89 2.27 -10.86
CA ARG A 175 -2.78 3.23 -10.85
C ARG A 175 -3.28 4.68 -10.85
N PHE A 176 -4.22 5.01 -11.73
CA PHE A 176 -4.83 6.33 -11.78
C PHE A 176 -5.52 6.69 -10.45
N ALA A 177 -6.35 5.78 -9.90
CA ALA A 177 -7.05 6.00 -8.65
C ALA A 177 -6.08 6.20 -7.47
N VAL A 178 -5.02 5.38 -7.37
CA VAL A 178 -3.98 5.52 -6.36
C VAL A 178 -3.29 6.87 -6.50
N ASN A 179 -2.88 7.27 -7.72
CA ASN A 179 -2.26 8.56 -7.95
C ASN A 179 -3.16 9.74 -7.56
N MET A 180 -4.45 9.66 -7.86
CA MET A 180 -5.42 10.70 -7.48
C MET A 180 -5.64 10.78 -5.96
N ALA A 181 -5.57 9.65 -5.26
CA ALA A 181 -5.82 9.60 -3.82
C ALA A 181 -4.59 10.01 -2.99
N MET A 182 -3.38 9.66 -3.43
CA MET A 182 -2.16 9.87 -2.65
C MET A 182 -1.72 11.34 -2.61
N GLY A 183 -1.38 11.81 -1.41
CA GLY A 183 -0.92 13.17 -1.15
C GLY A 183 0.60 13.34 -1.19
N ALA A 184 1.06 14.56 -0.95
CA ALA A 184 2.46 14.98 -1.05
C ALA A 184 3.42 14.21 -0.14
N LEU A 185 2.96 13.68 0.99
CA LEU A 185 3.79 12.85 1.87
C LEU A 185 4.38 11.66 1.13
N THR A 186 3.61 11.09 0.17
CA THR A 186 4.07 9.92 -0.59
C THR A 186 5.17 10.22 -1.60
N ASP A 187 5.49 11.50 -1.85
CA ASP A 187 6.54 11.97 -2.75
C ASP A 187 7.85 12.28 -2.04
N LEU A 188 7.87 12.22 -0.72
CA LEU A 188 9.10 12.38 0.05
C LEU A 188 10.04 11.19 -0.15
N PRO A 189 11.37 11.44 -0.20
CA PRO A 189 12.36 10.37 -0.26
C PRO A 189 12.23 9.44 0.95
N LEU A 190 12.21 8.13 0.69
CA LEU A 190 12.13 7.10 1.72
C LEU A 190 13.44 6.98 2.49
N LYS A 191 13.32 6.74 3.79
CA LYS A 191 14.39 6.14 4.59
C LYS A 191 14.44 4.65 4.32
N TYR A 192 15.59 4.05 4.54
CA TYR A 192 15.83 2.63 4.24
C TYR A 192 14.75 1.68 4.79
N ARG A 193 14.39 1.86 6.06
CA ARG A 193 13.39 1.03 6.72
C ARG A 193 11.97 1.26 6.17
N GLU A 194 11.69 2.45 5.66
CA GLU A 194 10.36 2.78 5.11
C GLU A 194 10.08 2.05 3.80
N GLU A 195 11.10 1.58 3.08
CA GLU A 195 10.92 0.72 1.90
C GLU A 195 10.21 -0.60 2.23
N ALA A 196 10.32 -1.05 3.48
CA ALA A 196 9.73 -2.29 3.98
C ALA A 196 8.20 -2.30 3.97
N PHE A 197 7.52 -1.18 3.68
CA PHE A 197 6.06 -1.20 3.56
C PHE A 197 5.57 -2.06 2.39
N SER A 198 6.40 -2.25 1.36
CA SER A 198 6.11 -3.12 0.23
C SER A 198 6.69 -4.52 0.45
N PRO A 199 5.90 -5.60 0.32
CA PRO A 199 6.35 -6.97 0.55
C PRO A 199 7.62 -7.35 -0.22
N THR A 200 7.67 -7.05 -1.52
CA THR A 200 8.83 -7.36 -2.36
C THR A 200 10.06 -6.52 -1.98
N ARG A 201 9.85 -5.25 -1.57
CA ARG A 201 10.96 -4.43 -1.08
C ARG A 201 11.45 -4.90 0.28
N LEU A 202 10.56 -5.36 1.16
CA LEU A 202 10.97 -5.97 2.42
C LEU A 202 11.83 -7.21 2.16
N MET A 203 11.45 -8.07 1.22
CA MET A 203 12.23 -9.24 0.83
C MET A 203 13.64 -8.86 0.35
N GLU A 204 13.78 -7.84 -0.50
CA GLU A 204 15.06 -7.35 -0.99
C GLU A 204 15.87 -6.67 0.13
N LEU A 205 15.20 -5.90 0.98
CA LEU A 205 15.82 -5.20 2.10
C LEU A 205 16.40 -6.18 3.12
N THR A 206 15.66 -7.22 3.49
CA THR A 206 16.11 -8.25 4.44
C THR A 206 17.25 -9.10 3.88
N ALA A 207 17.27 -9.36 2.57
CA ALA A 207 18.37 -10.05 1.90
C ALA A 207 19.70 -9.28 1.99
N ASN A 208 19.65 -7.96 2.07
CA ASN A 208 20.83 -7.08 2.14
C ASN A 208 21.04 -6.48 3.55
N ALA A 209 20.18 -6.81 4.51
CA ALA A 209 20.33 -6.35 5.89
C ALA A 209 21.31 -7.20 6.67
N PHE A 210 21.90 -6.60 7.69
CA PHE A 210 22.83 -7.27 8.59
C PHE A 210 22.49 -7.01 10.05
N ILE A 211 22.79 -7.96 10.89
CA ILE A 211 22.70 -7.86 12.36
C ILE A 211 24.08 -7.58 12.89
N THR A 212 24.22 -6.55 13.73
CA THR A 212 25.39 -6.33 14.57
C THR A 212 24.99 -6.69 16.00
N ASP A 213 25.54 -7.79 16.53
CA ASP A 213 25.24 -8.23 17.88
C ASP A 213 25.91 -7.35 18.95
N THR A 214 25.59 -7.61 20.22
CA THR A 214 26.15 -6.87 21.35
C THR A 214 27.66 -7.04 21.52
N ALA A 215 28.24 -8.07 20.93
CA ALA A 215 29.72 -8.30 20.90
C ALA A 215 30.37 -7.61 19.69
N GLY A 216 29.62 -7.00 18.79
CA GLY A 216 30.12 -6.36 17.57
C GLY A 216 30.29 -7.32 16.38
N THR A 217 29.81 -8.57 16.48
CA THR A 217 29.83 -9.51 15.37
C THR A 217 28.76 -9.16 14.35
N ILE A 218 29.14 -9.17 13.06
CA ILE A 218 28.23 -8.86 11.97
C ILE A 218 27.83 -10.16 11.26
N ARG A 219 26.52 -10.35 11.04
CA ARG A 219 25.96 -11.43 10.22
C ARG A 219 24.83 -10.94 9.36
N GLN A 220 24.58 -11.61 8.26
CA GLN A 220 23.42 -11.30 7.39
C GLN A 220 22.11 -11.63 8.11
N LEU A 221 21.06 -10.81 7.91
CA LEU A 221 19.75 -10.98 8.57
C LEU A 221 18.99 -12.18 8.01
N ALA A 222 19.02 -12.39 6.70
CA ALA A 222 18.27 -13.47 6.05
C ALA A 222 19.08 -14.12 4.93
N MET A 223 18.77 -15.37 4.62
CA MET A 223 19.30 -16.08 3.46
C MET A 223 18.67 -15.52 2.16
N PRO A 224 19.25 -15.81 0.98
CA PRO A 224 18.61 -15.47 -0.29
C PRO A 224 17.21 -16.08 -0.42
N ALA A 225 16.30 -15.33 -1.02
CA ALA A 225 14.94 -15.77 -1.26
C ALA A 225 14.91 -16.98 -2.20
N GLN A 226 14.11 -18.00 -1.84
CA GLN A 226 13.86 -19.19 -2.65
C GLN A 226 12.38 -19.24 -3.03
N ILE A 227 12.10 -19.64 -4.27
CA ILE A 227 10.72 -19.86 -4.73
C ILE A 227 10.24 -21.17 -4.11
N VAL A 228 9.17 -21.11 -3.33
CA VAL A 228 8.54 -22.29 -2.71
C VAL A 228 7.21 -22.64 -3.37
N VAL A 229 6.59 -21.67 -4.05
CA VAL A 229 5.40 -21.87 -4.88
C VAL A 229 5.59 -21.13 -6.21
N GLU A 230 5.52 -21.88 -7.30
CA GLU A 230 5.42 -21.36 -8.67
C GLU A 230 4.06 -21.77 -9.21
N PRO A 231 3.09 -20.86 -9.38
CA PRO A 231 1.77 -21.23 -9.87
C PRO A 231 1.83 -21.60 -11.34
N GLU A 232 1.03 -22.60 -11.77
CA GLU A 232 0.94 -23.02 -13.16
C GLU A 232 0.46 -21.89 -14.09
N HIS A 233 -0.40 -21.02 -13.56
CA HIS A 233 -0.94 -19.88 -14.27
C HIS A 233 -0.74 -18.62 -13.44
N GLN A 234 0.02 -17.69 -14.00
CA GLN A 234 0.17 -16.36 -13.39
C GLN A 234 -1.14 -15.57 -13.51
N VAL A 235 -1.32 -14.62 -12.59
CA VAL A 235 -2.49 -13.75 -12.60
C VAL A 235 -2.52 -12.92 -13.88
N ASP A 236 -3.53 -13.16 -14.74
CA ASP A 236 -3.83 -12.30 -15.86
C ASP A 236 -4.75 -11.16 -15.41
N PHE A 237 -4.27 -9.94 -15.52
CA PHE A 237 -5.04 -8.74 -15.15
C PHE A 237 -5.93 -8.24 -16.30
N GLY A 238 -5.71 -8.74 -17.53
CA GLY A 238 -6.40 -8.30 -18.73
C GLY A 238 -6.10 -6.84 -19.10
N ASP A 239 -6.20 -6.54 -20.38
CA ASP A 239 -6.06 -5.16 -20.86
C ASP A 239 -7.39 -4.40 -20.72
N PRO A 240 -7.39 -3.15 -20.21
CA PRO A 240 -8.60 -2.36 -20.17
C PRO A 240 -9.01 -1.92 -21.59
N LEU A 241 -10.31 -1.82 -21.84
CA LEU A 241 -10.84 -1.31 -23.12
C LEU A 241 -10.28 0.07 -23.47
N LEU A 242 -10.12 0.92 -22.46
CA LEU A 242 -9.50 2.24 -22.55
C LEU A 242 -8.61 2.47 -21.31
N THR A 243 -7.41 2.99 -21.52
CA THR A 243 -6.59 3.46 -20.40
C THR A 243 -7.12 4.81 -19.88
N PRO A 244 -6.82 5.19 -18.63
CA PRO A 244 -7.19 6.51 -18.09
C PRO A 244 -6.68 7.65 -18.97
N GLU A 245 -5.47 7.54 -19.49
CA GLU A 245 -4.86 8.55 -20.37
C GLU A 245 -5.65 8.71 -21.68
N GLN A 246 -6.00 7.60 -22.34
CA GLN A 246 -6.82 7.63 -23.55
C GLN A 246 -8.20 8.23 -23.25
N ALA A 247 -8.83 7.85 -22.13
CA ALA A 247 -10.12 8.39 -21.73
C ALA A 247 -10.07 9.91 -21.49
N MET A 248 -8.98 10.42 -20.87
CA MET A 248 -8.79 11.86 -20.66
C MET A 248 -8.56 12.61 -21.96
N TRP A 249 -7.80 12.06 -22.91
CA TRP A 249 -7.64 12.67 -24.24
C TRP A 249 -8.96 12.71 -25.00
N ILE A 250 -9.75 11.65 -24.98
CA ILE A 250 -11.09 11.61 -25.60
C ILE A 250 -12.00 12.67 -24.95
N LEU A 251 -12.01 12.75 -23.62
CA LEU A 251 -12.80 13.75 -22.89
C LEU A 251 -12.37 15.17 -23.28
N LEU A 252 -11.07 15.44 -23.40
CA LEU A 252 -10.55 16.75 -23.81
C LEU A 252 -11.00 17.11 -25.23
N VAL A 253 -10.88 16.18 -26.20
CA VAL A 253 -11.33 16.39 -27.58
C VAL A 253 -12.84 16.67 -27.63
N ILE A 254 -13.66 15.88 -26.92
CA ILE A 254 -15.11 16.10 -26.82
C ILE A 254 -15.41 17.48 -26.23
N THR A 255 -14.70 17.87 -25.16
CA THR A 255 -14.86 19.18 -24.52
C THR A 255 -14.57 20.31 -25.49
N ILE A 256 -13.47 20.22 -26.24
CA ILE A 256 -13.11 21.22 -27.25
C ILE A 256 -14.16 21.29 -28.36
N MET A 257 -14.62 20.14 -28.88
CA MET A 257 -15.64 20.10 -29.92
C MET A 257 -16.96 20.74 -29.47
N ILE A 258 -17.43 20.36 -28.26
CA ILE A 258 -18.68 20.92 -27.70
C ILE A 258 -18.54 22.42 -27.48
N SER A 259 -17.39 22.89 -26.99
CA SER A 259 -17.10 24.31 -26.79
C SER A 259 -17.09 25.08 -28.11
N LEU A 260 -16.48 24.54 -29.18
CA LEU A 260 -16.48 25.14 -30.52
C LEU A 260 -17.88 25.18 -31.13
N ILE A 261 -18.68 24.14 -30.98
CA ILE A 261 -20.09 24.08 -31.42
C ILE A 261 -20.91 25.16 -30.68
N GLY A 262 -20.75 25.23 -29.34
CA GLY A 262 -21.43 26.26 -28.53
C GLY A 262 -21.05 27.67 -28.96
N TRP A 263 -19.78 27.94 -29.22
CA TRP A 263 -19.28 29.21 -29.74
C TRP A 263 -19.84 29.54 -31.13
N TYR A 264 -19.81 28.56 -32.06
CA TYR A 264 -20.36 28.74 -33.41
C TYR A 264 -21.88 29.02 -33.39
N LEU A 265 -22.64 28.26 -32.58
CA LEU A 265 -24.09 28.43 -32.44
C LEU A 265 -24.48 29.61 -31.55
N LYS A 266 -23.51 30.30 -30.95
CA LYS A 266 -23.71 31.35 -29.93
C LYS A 266 -24.66 30.90 -28.82
N ARG A 267 -24.55 29.63 -28.42
CA ARG A 267 -25.36 29.00 -27.37
C ARG A 267 -24.52 28.27 -26.37
N GLN A 268 -24.86 28.40 -25.11
CA GLN A 268 -24.22 27.59 -24.04
C GLN A 268 -24.85 26.20 -24.03
N ILE A 269 -24.02 25.16 -23.97
CA ILE A 269 -24.43 23.75 -23.87
C ILE A 269 -24.44 23.38 -22.39
N LEU A 270 -25.35 23.99 -21.65
CA LEU A 270 -25.44 23.92 -20.19
C LEU A 270 -25.45 22.49 -19.62
N PHE A 271 -26.03 21.53 -20.34
CA PHE A 271 -26.07 20.14 -19.90
C PHE A 271 -24.65 19.55 -19.74
N TYR A 272 -23.78 19.88 -20.69
CA TYR A 272 -22.40 19.41 -20.63
C TYR A 272 -21.60 20.08 -19.51
N ASP A 273 -21.80 21.37 -19.31
CA ASP A 273 -21.16 22.10 -18.20
C ASP A 273 -21.56 21.51 -16.85
N ILE A 274 -22.84 21.14 -16.68
CA ILE A 274 -23.34 20.47 -15.47
C ILE A 274 -22.65 19.14 -15.26
N ILE A 275 -22.45 18.32 -16.30
CA ILE A 275 -21.76 17.03 -16.18
C ILE A 275 -20.33 17.24 -15.70
N LEU A 276 -19.58 18.17 -16.32
CA LEU A 276 -18.19 18.43 -15.93
C LEU A 276 -18.07 18.96 -14.50
N LEU A 277 -18.91 19.92 -14.13
CA LEU A 277 -18.93 20.45 -12.76
C LEU A 277 -19.37 19.42 -11.73
N SER A 278 -20.30 18.53 -12.09
CA SER A 278 -20.70 17.42 -11.23
C SER A 278 -19.54 16.44 -11.02
N ALA A 279 -18.87 16.06 -12.10
CA ALA A 279 -17.72 15.17 -12.04
C ALA A 279 -16.59 15.78 -11.20
N GLN A 280 -16.25 17.06 -11.41
CA GLN A 280 -15.29 17.79 -10.60
C GLN A 280 -15.67 17.79 -9.12
N GLY A 281 -16.92 18.13 -8.82
CA GLY A 281 -17.39 18.27 -7.45
C GLY A 281 -17.52 16.93 -6.72
N VAL A 282 -17.94 15.84 -7.40
CA VAL A 282 -18.00 14.49 -6.83
C VAL A 282 -16.58 13.98 -6.53
N THR A 283 -15.65 14.10 -7.48
CA THR A 283 -14.23 13.78 -7.25
C THR A 283 -13.70 14.62 -6.10
N GLY A 284 -14.04 15.90 -6.07
CA GLY A 284 -13.65 16.82 -5.01
C GLY A 284 -14.22 16.44 -3.63
N LEU A 285 -15.42 15.89 -3.57
CA LEU A 285 -15.99 15.39 -2.30
C LEU A 285 -15.16 14.21 -1.77
N VAL A 286 -14.74 13.28 -2.63
CA VAL A 286 -13.89 12.14 -2.24
C VAL A 286 -12.53 12.65 -1.73
N ILE A 287 -11.87 13.52 -2.51
CA ILE A 287 -10.55 14.06 -2.13
C ILE A 287 -10.63 14.88 -0.85
N ALA A 288 -11.66 15.72 -0.69
CA ALA A 288 -11.88 16.49 0.53
C ALA A 288 -12.13 15.58 1.74
N THR A 289 -12.87 14.47 1.56
CA THR A 289 -13.06 13.47 2.62
C THR A 289 -11.74 12.88 3.05
N PHE A 290 -10.89 12.49 2.13
CA PHE A 290 -9.53 12.02 2.44
C PHE A 290 -8.70 13.09 3.13
N TYR A 291 -8.71 14.31 2.62
CA TYR A 291 -7.88 15.40 3.11
C TYR A 291 -8.24 15.84 4.54
N PHE A 292 -9.54 15.99 4.84
CA PHE A 292 -10.00 16.57 6.10
C PHE A 292 -10.35 15.54 7.18
N PHE A 293 -10.71 14.32 6.81
CA PHE A 293 -11.28 13.35 7.74
C PHE A 293 -10.52 12.04 7.82
N SER A 294 -9.61 11.74 6.89
CA SER A 294 -8.85 10.49 6.94
C SER A 294 -7.65 10.57 7.88
N GLU A 295 -7.47 9.54 8.69
CA GLU A 295 -6.30 9.34 9.54
C GLU A 295 -5.10 8.77 8.74
N HIS A 296 -5.30 8.39 7.47
CA HIS A 296 -4.22 7.95 6.61
C HIS A 296 -3.32 9.10 6.20
N ALA A 297 -2.09 9.14 6.72
CA ALA A 297 -1.10 10.16 6.36
C ALA A 297 -0.78 10.19 4.84
N SER A 298 -1.02 9.08 4.14
CA SER A 298 -0.82 8.96 2.69
C SER A 298 -1.77 9.82 1.86
N VAL A 299 -2.93 10.23 2.39
CA VAL A 299 -3.97 10.94 1.61
C VAL A 299 -4.31 12.32 2.15
N ASN A 300 -4.02 12.62 3.42
CA ASN A 300 -4.39 13.87 4.07
C ASN A 300 -3.51 15.09 3.69
N THR A 301 -2.54 14.89 2.80
CA THR A 301 -1.66 15.95 2.25
C THR A 301 -1.88 16.16 0.76
N ASN A 302 -3.05 15.83 0.24
CA ASN A 302 -3.34 15.84 -1.19
C ASN A 302 -3.72 17.24 -1.70
N TRP A 303 -2.80 17.89 -2.41
CA TRP A 303 -2.99 19.21 -2.98
C TRP A 303 -4.02 19.28 -4.10
N LEU A 304 -4.45 18.14 -4.67
CA LEU A 304 -5.54 18.11 -5.65
C LEU A 304 -6.87 18.65 -5.09
N VAL A 305 -7.01 18.74 -3.75
CA VAL A 305 -8.17 19.37 -3.10
C VAL A 305 -8.39 20.82 -3.55
N ILE A 306 -7.36 21.51 -4.05
CA ILE A 306 -7.46 22.86 -4.59
C ILE A 306 -8.31 22.88 -5.87
N CYS A 307 -8.06 21.95 -6.81
CA CYS A 307 -8.78 21.84 -8.08
C CYS A 307 -10.03 20.96 -7.99
N PHE A 308 -9.91 19.85 -7.25
CA PHE A 308 -11.00 18.93 -7.02
C PHE A 308 -11.52 19.12 -5.61
N ASN A 309 -12.54 19.98 -5.47
CA ASN A 309 -13.22 20.29 -4.23
C ASN A 309 -14.73 20.23 -4.41
N PRO A 310 -15.55 20.14 -3.34
CA PRO A 310 -17.01 19.99 -3.46
C PRO A 310 -17.75 21.28 -3.85
N LEU A 311 -17.08 22.42 -3.95
CA LEU A 311 -17.70 23.72 -4.25
C LEU A 311 -18.54 23.74 -5.55
N PRO A 312 -18.12 23.06 -6.66
CA PRO A 312 -18.95 22.96 -7.84
C PRO A 312 -20.36 22.42 -7.57
N LEU A 313 -20.51 21.43 -6.68
CA LEU A 313 -21.83 20.90 -6.32
C LEU A 313 -22.66 21.91 -5.53
N ILE A 314 -22.02 22.66 -4.63
CA ILE A 314 -22.68 23.65 -3.78
C ILE A 314 -23.14 24.85 -4.62
N PHE A 315 -22.30 25.35 -5.52
CA PHE A 315 -22.59 26.54 -6.32
C PHE A 315 -23.36 26.26 -7.60
N MET A 316 -23.52 25.00 -8.01
CA MET A 316 -24.19 24.60 -9.25
C MET A 316 -25.56 25.25 -9.46
N PRO A 317 -26.50 25.30 -8.48
CA PRO A 317 -27.80 25.95 -8.69
C PRO A 317 -27.68 27.43 -9.06
N PHE A 318 -26.75 28.16 -8.47
CA PHE A 318 -26.48 29.56 -8.75
C PHE A 318 -25.84 29.74 -10.12
N THR A 319 -24.88 28.90 -10.47
CA THR A 319 -24.23 28.86 -11.78
C THR A 319 -25.24 28.62 -12.89
N ILE A 320 -26.09 27.60 -12.78
CA ILE A 320 -27.15 27.33 -13.74
C ILE A 320 -28.09 28.55 -13.91
N ARG A 321 -28.48 29.19 -12.81
CA ARG A 321 -29.31 30.39 -12.84
C ARG A 321 -28.65 31.56 -13.57
N ASN A 322 -27.37 31.83 -13.30
CA ASN A 322 -26.62 32.92 -13.92
C ASN A 322 -26.44 32.67 -15.41
N LEU A 323 -25.99 31.46 -15.80
CA LEU A 323 -25.80 31.08 -17.19
C LEU A 323 -27.12 31.17 -18.01
N ARG A 324 -28.26 30.68 -17.47
CA ARG A 324 -29.56 30.81 -18.13
C ARG A 324 -30.00 32.26 -18.33
N ARG A 325 -29.51 33.19 -17.51
CA ARG A 325 -29.84 34.63 -17.59
C ARG A 325 -28.78 35.41 -18.41
N GLY A 326 -27.80 34.73 -19.00
CA GLY A 326 -26.69 35.36 -19.75
C GLY A 326 -25.83 36.25 -18.86
N ARG A 327 -25.77 35.99 -17.55
CA ARG A 327 -24.95 36.76 -16.61
C ARG A 327 -23.60 36.07 -16.38
N PRO A 328 -22.51 36.84 -16.18
CA PRO A 328 -21.24 36.27 -15.78
C PRO A 328 -21.40 35.57 -14.43
N ASP A 329 -20.75 34.40 -14.31
CA ASP A 329 -20.75 33.61 -13.08
C ASP A 329 -19.36 33.72 -12.42
N LEU A 330 -19.30 34.36 -11.25
CA LEU A 330 -18.06 34.59 -10.52
C LEU A 330 -17.43 33.30 -10.03
N PHE A 331 -18.24 32.28 -9.70
CA PHE A 331 -17.73 30.99 -9.28
C PHE A 331 -16.98 30.31 -10.42
N LEU A 332 -17.55 30.28 -11.63
CA LEU A 332 -16.86 29.68 -12.79
C LEU A 332 -15.55 30.38 -13.12
N ILE A 333 -15.55 31.73 -13.06
CA ILE A 333 -14.33 32.52 -13.29
C ILE A 333 -13.27 32.16 -12.24
N ALA A 334 -13.64 32.16 -10.97
CA ALA A 334 -12.73 31.81 -9.88
C ALA A 334 -12.21 30.36 -10.02
N ASN A 335 -13.11 29.40 -10.29
CA ASN A 335 -12.74 27.99 -10.49
C ASN A 335 -11.77 27.83 -11.67
N PHE A 336 -12.01 28.51 -12.79
CA PHE A 336 -11.12 28.51 -13.94
C PHE A 336 -9.73 29.06 -13.59
N ILE A 337 -9.68 30.19 -12.89
CA ILE A 337 -8.41 30.82 -12.46
C ILE A 337 -7.64 29.88 -11.53
N ILE A 338 -8.31 29.29 -10.55
CA ILE A 338 -7.70 28.36 -9.59
C ILE A 338 -7.15 27.12 -10.29
N CYS A 339 -7.93 26.47 -11.16
CA CYS A 339 -7.47 25.29 -11.90
C CYS A 339 -6.31 25.64 -12.85
N THR A 340 -6.38 26.79 -13.54
CA THR A 340 -5.30 27.24 -14.42
C THR A 340 -4.02 27.54 -13.64
N ALA A 341 -4.14 28.25 -12.52
CA ALA A 341 -3.00 28.54 -11.66
C ALA A 341 -2.38 27.25 -11.12
N PHE A 342 -3.19 26.30 -10.68
CA PHE A 342 -2.71 25.00 -10.21
C PHE A 342 -1.91 24.27 -11.30
N LEU A 343 -2.43 24.21 -12.53
CA LEU A 343 -1.72 23.59 -13.66
C LEU A 343 -0.39 24.27 -14.00
N LEU A 344 -0.35 25.60 -13.95
CA LEU A 344 0.87 26.36 -14.21
C LEU A 344 1.95 26.15 -13.14
N PHE A 345 1.54 26.00 -11.89
CA PHE A 345 2.42 25.84 -10.75
C PHE A 345 2.56 24.38 -10.28
N ALA A 346 1.93 23.41 -10.96
CA ALA A 346 1.94 22.00 -10.56
C ALA A 346 3.37 21.44 -10.39
N ARG A 347 4.34 21.88 -11.19
CA ARG A 347 5.74 21.45 -11.08
C ARG A 347 6.47 21.95 -9.83
N ILE A 348 5.93 22.97 -9.15
CA ILE A 348 6.49 23.54 -7.92
C ILE A 348 5.84 22.89 -6.70
N ILE A 349 4.66 22.31 -6.87
CA ILE A 349 3.95 21.65 -5.80
C ILE A 349 4.64 20.30 -5.50
N PRO A 350 5.03 20.03 -4.25
CA PRO A 350 5.78 18.82 -3.90
C PRO A 350 4.88 17.56 -3.89
N GLN A 351 4.11 17.35 -4.95
CA GLN A 351 3.22 16.18 -5.11
C GLN A 351 3.36 15.53 -6.50
N TYR A 352 4.17 16.12 -7.41
CA TYR A 352 4.32 15.61 -8.79
C TYR A 352 5.73 15.80 -9.32
#